data_00d20f3cbb5435941b9dc11e3d076833
#
_entry.id   00d20f3cbb5435941b9dc11e3d076833
#
_cell.length_a   1.000
_cell.length_b   1.000
_cell.length_c   1.000
_cell.angle_alpha   90.00
_cell.angle_beta   90.00
_cell.angle_gamma   90.00
#
_symmetry.space_group_name_H-M   'P 1'
#
loop_
_entity.id
_entity.type
_entity.pdbx_description
1 polymer ?
#
loop_
_entity_poly.entity_id
_entity_poly.type
_entity_poly.pdbx_seq_one_letter_code
_entity_poly.pdbx_strand_id
1 'polypeptide(L)'
;ALIQAGEQSGQGVSEDLNGYKQEGIARLDSTTKNGMRCSAATAHLKPALKRSNVTIVTNALTRQIIHNKGKAIGVEYEHSGDVKKVYTNNSVIVSCGAIKSPQLLMLSGIGPTEHLSSMGIKTSVNLKGVGENLQDHLLVATGFECTKNVTIHKITQPHQKLYAGLKWLLTRKGIVASNIWEMGGQ
;
A
#
# COMPACT_ATOMS: atom_id res chain seq x y z
N ALA A 1 -18.78 1.12 -22.64
CA ALA A 1 -18.92 -0.27 -23.14
C ALA A 1 -19.07 -1.25 -21.96
N LEU A 2 -18.06 -1.42 -21.04
CA LEU A 2 -18.16 -2.45 -19.98
C LEU A 2 -19.30 -2.19 -18.99
N ILE A 3 -19.49 -0.95 -18.56
CA ILE A 3 -20.63 -0.58 -17.69
C ILE A 3 -21.98 -0.89 -18.38
N GLN A 4 -22.12 -0.54 -19.67
CA GLN A 4 -23.33 -0.89 -20.44
C GLN A 4 -23.52 -2.41 -20.56
N ALA A 5 -22.43 -3.16 -20.76
CA ALA A 5 -22.50 -4.62 -20.81
C ALA A 5 -22.96 -5.22 -19.45
N GLY A 6 -22.46 -4.67 -18.34
CA GLY A 6 -22.90 -5.06 -17.00
C GLY A 6 -24.38 -4.78 -16.76
N GLU A 7 -24.85 -3.62 -17.18
CA GLU A 7 -26.27 -3.26 -17.11
C GLU A 7 -27.14 -4.20 -17.96
N GLN A 8 -26.71 -4.48 -19.20
CA GLN A 8 -27.40 -5.41 -20.09
C GLN A 8 -27.38 -6.86 -19.59
N SER A 9 -26.36 -7.26 -18.85
CA SER A 9 -26.27 -8.61 -18.25
C SER A 9 -27.05 -8.75 -16.94
N GLY A 10 -27.69 -7.68 -16.45
CA GLY A 10 -28.47 -7.70 -15.22
C GLY A 10 -27.65 -7.54 -13.94
N GLN A 11 -26.34 -7.31 -14.04
CA GLN A 11 -25.50 -7.10 -12.86
C GLN A 11 -25.66 -5.71 -12.23
N GLY A 12 -26.31 -4.79 -12.96
CA GLY A 12 -26.53 -3.42 -12.48
C GLY A 12 -25.26 -2.56 -12.52
N VAL A 13 -25.44 -1.30 -12.14
CA VAL A 13 -24.37 -0.30 -12.07
C VAL A 13 -24.28 0.22 -10.64
N SER A 14 -23.07 0.34 -10.13
CA SER A 14 -22.76 1.06 -8.89
C SER A 14 -22.09 2.37 -9.22
N GLU A 15 -22.39 3.41 -8.46
CA GLU A 15 -21.69 4.70 -8.58
C GLU A 15 -20.32 4.64 -7.90
N ASP A 16 -20.22 3.87 -6.80
CA ASP A 16 -19.00 3.72 -6.01
C ASP A 16 -18.99 2.34 -5.33
N LEU A 17 -18.05 1.47 -5.74
CA LEU A 17 -17.87 0.13 -5.15
C LEU A 17 -17.35 0.17 -3.71
N ASN A 18 -16.86 1.31 -3.24
CA ASN A 18 -16.47 1.52 -1.84
C ASN A 18 -17.55 2.28 -1.03
N GLY A 19 -18.68 2.61 -1.67
CA GLY A 19 -19.76 3.36 -1.08
C GLY A 19 -20.83 2.48 -0.43
N TYR A 20 -22.03 3.04 -0.33
CA TYR A 20 -23.19 2.38 0.30
C TYR A 20 -23.66 1.13 -0.47
N LYS A 21 -23.68 1.20 -1.81
CA LYS A 21 -24.05 0.08 -2.70
C LYS A 21 -22.81 -0.43 -3.41
N GLN A 22 -22.30 -1.55 -2.96
CA GLN A 22 -21.07 -2.15 -3.50
C GLN A 22 -21.33 -3.11 -4.67
N GLU A 23 -22.55 -3.68 -4.76
CA GLU A 23 -22.90 -4.60 -5.85
C GLU A 23 -23.11 -3.88 -7.18
N GLY A 24 -22.57 -4.46 -8.25
CA GLY A 24 -22.70 -3.96 -9.61
C GLY A 24 -21.36 -3.68 -10.28
N ILE A 25 -21.41 -3.13 -11.48
CA ILE A 25 -20.23 -2.71 -12.25
C ILE A 25 -20.02 -1.20 -12.09
N ALA A 26 -18.82 -0.80 -11.76
CA ALA A 26 -18.47 0.61 -11.59
C ALA A 26 -17.09 0.95 -12.18
N ARG A 27 -16.85 2.23 -12.26
CA ARG A 27 -15.51 2.75 -12.49
C ARG A 27 -14.70 2.61 -11.21
N LEU A 28 -13.49 2.05 -11.33
CA LEU A 28 -12.58 1.91 -10.20
C LEU A 28 -11.81 3.22 -9.95
N ASP A 29 -11.73 3.60 -8.70
CA ASP A 29 -10.87 4.69 -8.27
C ASP A 29 -9.40 4.33 -8.41
N SER A 30 -8.59 5.32 -8.69
CA SER A 30 -7.14 5.16 -8.78
C SER A 30 -6.40 6.27 -8.04
N THR A 31 -5.26 5.92 -7.45
CA THR A 31 -4.38 6.88 -6.78
C THR A 31 -3.56 7.68 -7.82
N THR A 32 -4.28 8.40 -8.67
CA THR A 32 -3.70 9.29 -9.70
C THR A 32 -4.17 10.73 -9.53
N LYS A 33 -3.31 11.68 -9.85
CA LYS A 33 -3.61 13.11 -9.88
C LYS A 33 -2.90 13.75 -11.06
N ASN A 34 -3.65 14.46 -11.90
CA ASN A 34 -3.11 15.13 -13.09
C ASN A 34 -2.30 14.19 -14.00
N GLY A 35 -2.81 12.97 -14.24
CA GLY A 35 -2.16 11.97 -15.09
C GLY A 35 -0.85 11.41 -14.53
N MET A 36 -0.61 11.55 -13.23
CA MET A 36 0.57 11.03 -12.53
C MET A 36 0.16 10.23 -11.29
N ARG A 37 0.99 9.27 -10.90
CA ARG A 37 0.80 8.54 -9.64
C ARG A 37 0.83 9.51 -8.45
N CYS A 38 -0.22 9.48 -7.65
CA CYS A 38 -0.36 10.24 -6.42
C CYS A 38 -0.21 9.30 -5.21
N SER A 39 1.02 8.89 -4.91
CA SER A 39 1.30 8.05 -3.74
C SER A 39 1.03 8.80 -2.43
N ALA A 40 0.93 8.07 -1.31
CA ALA A 40 0.82 8.66 0.02
C ALA A 40 1.95 9.68 0.31
N ALA A 41 3.15 9.41 -0.18
CA ALA A 41 4.27 10.36 -0.08
C ALA A 41 3.98 11.67 -0.84
N THR A 42 3.38 11.59 -2.04
CA THR A 42 3.05 12.78 -2.84
C THR A 42 1.83 13.51 -2.27
N ALA A 43 0.81 12.77 -1.85
CA ALA A 43 -0.45 13.35 -1.37
C ALA A 43 -0.34 13.96 0.04
N HIS A 44 0.41 13.32 0.92
CA HIS A 44 0.41 13.65 2.35
C HIS A 44 1.77 14.07 2.87
N LEU A 45 2.82 13.27 2.61
CA LEU A 45 4.13 13.50 3.21
C LEU A 45 4.81 14.78 2.69
N LYS A 46 4.88 14.97 1.37
CA LYS A 46 5.48 16.18 0.78
C LYS A 46 4.83 17.49 1.26
N PRO A 47 3.49 17.59 1.33
CA PRO A 47 2.85 18.75 1.96
C PRO A 47 3.17 18.89 3.46
N ALA A 48 3.21 17.78 4.21
CA ALA A 48 3.51 17.80 5.64
C ALA A 48 4.93 18.27 5.95
N LEU A 49 5.91 17.95 5.09
CA LEU A 49 7.30 18.39 5.22
C LEU A 49 7.51 19.91 5.16
N LYS A 50 6.50 20.65 4.71
CA LYS A 50 6.54 22.12 4.77
C LYS A 50 6.34 22.66 6.18
N ARG A 51 5.98 21.80 7.14
CA ARG A 51 5.77 22.15 8.54
C ARG A 51 7.05 21.93 9.32
N SER A 52 7.42 22.86 10.21
CA SER A 52 8.62 22.79 11.04
C SER A 52 8.58 21.64 12.07
N ASN A 53 7.39 21.13 12.39
CA ASN A 53 7.19 20.05 13.37
C ASN A 53 7.25 18.63 12.75
N VAL A 54 7.64 18.49 11.48
CA VAL A 54 7.77 17.18 10.83
C VAL A 54 9.24 16.93 10.48
N THR A 55 9.77 15.83 10.99
CA THR A 55 11.12 15.35 10.67
C THR A 55 11.04 13.97 10.01
N ILE A 56 11.75 13.78 8.91
CA ILE A 56 11.90 12.48 8.26
C ILE A 56 13.34 12.02 8.38
N VAL A 57 13.51 10.77 8.79
CA VAL A 57 14.79 10.07 8.72
C VAL A 57 14.62 8.90 7.76
N THR A 58 15.24 9.01 6.59
CA THR A 58 15.26 7.94 5.57
C THR A 58 16.45 7.02 5.77
N ASN A 59 16.45 5.82 5.15
CA ASN A 59 17.51 4.83 5.30
C ASN A 59 17.78 4.49 6.78
N ALA A 60 16.73 4.50 7.59
CA ALA A 60 16.77 4.20 9.01
C ALA A 60 16.08 2.85 9.27
N LEU A 61 16.83 1.86 9.69
CA LEU A 61 16.30 0.55 10.06
C LEU A 61 15.88 0.57 11.53
N THR A 62 14.58 0.56 11.78
CA THR A 62 14.07 0.43 13.16
C THR A 62 14.36 -0.97 13.69
N ARG A 63 15.09 -1.07 14.79
CA ARG A 63 15.53 -2.32 15.41
C ARG A 63 14.57 -2.80 16.48
N GLN A 64 14.07 -1.88 17.32
CA GLN A 64 13.13 -2.21 18.38
C GLN A 64 12.34 -0.99 18.87
N ILE A 65 11.20 -1.25 19.47
CA ILE A 65 10.41 -0.28 20.22
C ILE A 65 10.95 -0.27 21.66
N ILE A 66 11.32 0.91 22.16
CA ILE A 66 11.72 1.10 23.54
C ILE A 66 10.44 1.24 24.37
N HIS A 67 10.28 0.38 25.37
CA HIS A 67 9.13 0.45 26.26
C HIS A 67 9.57 0.32 27.73
N ASN A 68 8.76 0.85 28.61
CA ASN A 68 8.94 0.76 30.05
C ASN A 68 7.59 0.48 30.72
N LYS A 69 7.52 -0.59 31.54
CA LYS A 69 6.29 -1.01 32.24
C LYS A 69 5.06 -1.08 31.30
N GLY A 70 5.24 -1.64 30.10
CA GLY A 70 4.16 -1.80 29.11
C GLY A 70 3.81 -0.55 28.30
N LYS A 71 4.46 0.58 28.52
CA LYS A 71 4.26 1.81 27.75
C LYS A 71 5.41 2.00 26.75
N ALA A 72 5.09 2.19 25.48
CA ALA A 72 6.08 2.58 24.46
C ALA A 72 6.56 4.00 24.73
N ILE A 73 7.87 4.20 24.79
CA ILE A 73 8.51 5.48 25.11
C ILE A 73 9.45 5.95 23.99
N GLY A 74 9.67 5.17 22.94
CA GLY A 74 10.55 5.54 21.84
C GLY A 74 10.86 4.37 20.92
N VAL A 75 11.80 4.60 20.02
CA VAL A 75 12.34 3.57 19.13
C VAL A 75 13.86 3.65 19.04
N GLU A 76 14.48 2.49 18.84
CA GLU A 76 15.88 2.37 18.49
C GLU A 76 15.98 2.06 17.01
N TYR A 77 16.83 2.77 16.30
CA TYR A 77 17.03 2.59 14.87
C TYR A 77 18.49 2.73 14.48
N GLU A 78 18.86 2.05 13.42
CA GLU A 78 20.19 2.16 12.81
C GLU A 78 20.12 3.12 11.61
N HIS A 79 21.06 4.05 11.56
CA HIS A 79 21.18 5.00 10.46
C HIS A 79 22.66 5.29 10.21
N SER A 80 23.12 5.03 8.98
CA SER A 80 24.52 5.22 8.56
C SER A 80 25.53 4.45 9.41
N GLY A 81 25.18 3.24 9.88
CA GLY A 81 26.02 2.39 10.72
C GLY A 81 25.92 2.68 12.21
N ASP A 82 25.31 3.79 12.61
CA ASP A 82 25.14 4.16 14.02
C ASP A 82 23.77 3.73 14.56
N VAL A 83 23.76 3.25 15.79
CA VAL A 83 22.52 2.97 16.53
C VAL A 83 22.09 4.22 17.28
N LYS A 84 20.89 4.69 17.00
CA LYS A 84 20.30 5.92 17.54
C LYS A 84 18.98 5.63 18.25
N LYS A 85 18.62 6.48 19.21
CA LYS A 85 17.36 6.39 19.94
C LYS A 85 16.61 7.71 19.81
N VAL A 86 15.30 7.61 19.63
CA VAL A 86 14.38 8.74 19.69
C VAL A 86 13.25 8.41 20.63
N TYR A 87 12.89 9.35 21.48
CA TYR A 87 11.88 9.18 22.52
C TYR A 87 10.62 9.99 22.19
N THR A 88 9.50 9.53 22.71
CA THR A 88 8.20 10.22 22.57
C THR A 88 7.52 10.38 23.91
N ASN A 89 6.80 11.47 24.07
CA ASN A 89 5.92 11.71 25.22
C ASN A 89 4.49 11.21 24.97
N ASN A 90 4.18 10.81 23.73
CA ASN A 90 2.83 10.44 23.33
C ASN A 90 2.76 8.97 22.91
N SER A 91 3.05 8.65 21.64
CA SER A 91 2.87 7.30 21.10
C SER A 91 3.92 6.97 20.04
N VAL A 92 4.10 5.68 19.81
CA VAL A 92 4.85 5.11 18.67
C VAL A 92 3.83 4.49 17.73
N ILE A 93 3.82 4.93 16.46
CA ILE A 93 2.94 4.39 15.43
C ILE A 93 3.75 3.42 14.57
N VAL A 94 3.33 2.16 14.53
CA VAL A 94 3.96 1.12 13.73
C VAL A 94 3.18 0.94 12.43
N SER A 95 3.82 1.22 11.29
CA SER A 95 3.23 1.12 9.95
C SER A 95 4.20 0.43 8.97
N CYS A 96 4.79 -0.70 9.42
CA CYS A 96 5.83 -1.41 8.67
C CYS A 96 5.27 -2.48 7.71
N GLY A 97 3.94 -2.54 7.54
CA GLY A 97 3.24 -3.53 6.73
C GLY A 97 2.97 -4.84 7.48
N ALA A 98 2.24 -5.76 6.85
CA ALA A 98 1.72 -6.97 7.46
C ALA A 98 2.81 -7.92 7.99
N ILE A 99 3.98 -7.94 7.37
CA ILE A 99 5.10 -8.82 7.76
C ILE A 99 6.03 -8.14 8.77
N LYS A 100 6.43 -6.89 8.51
CA LYS A 100 7.46 -6.23 9.34
C LYS A 100 6.91 -5.59 10.61
N SER A 101 5.61 -5.26 10.68
CA SER A 101 5.02 -4.77 11.92
C SER A 101 5.05 -5.81 13.03
N PRO A 102 4.55 -7.05 12.83
CA PRO A 102 4.69 -8.09 13.84
C PRO A 102 6.15 -8.47 14.11
N GLN A 103 7.02 -8.48 13.10
CA GLN A 103 8.45 -8.72 13.31
C GLN A 103 9.05 -7.67 14.27
N LEU A 104 8.77 -6.39 14.07
CA LEU A 104 9.27 -5.32 14.96
C LEU A 104 8.72 -5.46 16.38
N LEU A 105 7.44 -5.83 16.54
CA LEU A 105 6.86 -6.11 17.84
C LEU A 105 7.58 -7.27 18.53
N MET A 106 7.80 -8.39 17.82
CA MET A 106 8.51 -9.56 18.37
C MET A 106 9.95 -9.24 18.75
N LEU A 107 10.69 -8.50 17.91
CA LEU A 107 12.05 -8.04 18.22
C LEU A 107 12.08 -7.12 19.47
N SER A 108 10.95 -6.48 19.76
CA SER A 108 10.77 -5.64 20.95
C SER A 108 10.29 -6.41 22.19
N GLY A 109 10.22 -7.74 22.11
CA GLY A 109 9.76 -8.59 23.22
C GLY A 109 8.23 -8.63 23.36
N ILE A 110 7.48 -8.24 22.33
CA ILE A 110 6.01 -8.22 22.32
C ILE A 110 5.51 -9.29 21.35
N GLY A 111 4.99 -10.40 21.86
CA GLY A 111 4.56 -11.54 21.04
C GLY A 111 4.36 -12.81 21.83
N PRO A 112 4.20 -13.98 21.14
CA PRO A 112 4.03 -15.28 21.78
C PRO A 112 5.28 -15.65 22.58
N THR A 113 5.14 -15.86 23.87
CA THR A 113 6.27 -16.14 24.79
C THR A 113 7.10 -17.34 24.38
N GLU A 114 6.48 -18.43 23.97
CA GLU A 114 7.17 -19.64 23.58
C GLU A 114 8.05 -19.41 22.34
N HIS A 115 7.49 -18.77 21.33
CA HIS A 115 8.23 -18.42 20.12
C HIS A 115 9.38 -17.45 20.42
N LEU A 116 9.13 -16.39 21.18
CA LEU A 116 10.17 -15.42 21.54
C LEU A 116 11.32 -16.08 22.30
N SER A 117 10.99 -16.95 23.26
CA SER A 117 11.97 -17.69 24.05
C SER A 117 12.81 -18.62 23.19
N SER A 118 12.22 -19.32 22.21
CA SER A 118 12.96 -20.18 21.27
C SER A 118 13.96 -19.41 20.41
N MET A 119 13.68 -18.11 20.18
CA MET A 119 14.56 -17.19 19.44
C MET A 119 15.53 -16.42 20.35
N GLY A 120 15.59 -16.72 21.65
CA GLY A 120 16.44 -16.04 22.61
C GLY A 120 15.98 -14.62 22.95
N ILE A 121 14.73 -14.26 22.65
CA ILE A 121 14.18 -12.95 22.91
C ILE A 121 13.40 -12.98 24.23
N LYS A 122 13.74 -12.08 25.15
CA LYS A 122 13.03 -11.94 26.42
C LYS A 122 11.65 -11.35 26.20
N THR A 123 10.60 -12.07 26.60
CA THR A 123 9.22 -11.59 26.53
C THR A 123 8.98 -10.46 27.53
N SER A 124 8.48 -9.36 27.04
CA SER A 124 8.01 -8.23 27.86
C SER A 124 6.49 -8.20 27.96
N VAL A 125 5.81 -8.54 26.87
CA VAL A 125 4.35 -8.62 26.78
C VAL A 125 3.98 -9.88 25.99
N ASN A 126 3.25 -10.78 26.63
CA ASN A 126 2.75 -11.99 25.98
C ASN A 126 1.50 -11.66 25.15
N LEU A 127 1.65 -11.56 23.83
CA LEU A 127 0.56 -11.36 22.87
C LEU A 127 0.58 -12.48 21.83
N LYS A 128 -0.24 -13.50 22.03
CA LYS A 128 -0.26 -14.71 21.20
C LYS A 128 -0.62 -14.46 19.73
N GLY A 129 -1.41 -13.40 19.44
CA GLY A 129 -1.85 -13.06 18.09
C GLY A 129 -0.81 -12.32 17.23
N VAL A 130 0.33 -11.92 17.79
CA VAL A 130 1.35 -11.22 17.03
C VAL A 130 2.05 -12.19 16.08
N GLY A 131 1.95 -11.91 14.77
CA GLY A 131 2.50 -12.75 13.71
C GLY A 131 1.59 -13.89 13.26
N GLU A 132 0.41 -14.00 13.83
CA GLU A 132 -0.60 -15.01 13.46
C GLU A 132 -1.61 -14.44 12.45
N ASN A 133 -2.38 -15.36 11.83
CA ASN A 133 -3.51 -15.04 10.93
C ASN A 133 -3.14 -14.13 9.74
N LEU A 134 -1.97 -14.31 9.17
CA LEU A 134 -1.64 -13.62 7.90
C LEU A 134 -2.57 -14.12 6.81
N GLN A 135 -3.29 -13.21 6.19
CA GLN A 135 -4.26 -13.49 5.13
C GLN A 135 -3.96 -12.64 3.90
N ASP A 136 -4.27 -13.19 2.74
CA ASP A 136 -4.21 -12.49 1.47
C ASP A 136 -5.39 -12.88 0.58
N HIS A 137 -5.68 -12.09 -0.44
CA HIS A 137 -6.77 -12.35 -1.36
C HIS A 137 -6.45 -13.56 -2.27
N LEU A 138 -7.42 -14.46 -2.41
CA LEU A 138 -7.36 -15.48 -3.45
C LEU A 138 -7.66 -14.79 -4.80
N LEU A 139 -6.69 -14.83 -5.70
CA LEU A 139 -6.84 -14.29 -7.06
C LEU A 139 -6.85 -15.44 -8.08
N VAL A 140 -7.89 -15.50 -8.90
CA VAL A 140 -7.95 -16.36 -10.07
C VAL A 140 -8.02 -15.49 -11.33
N ALA A 141 -7.01 -15.61 -12.18
CA ALA A 141 -6.98 -14.89 -13.45
C ALA A 141 -7.50 -15.80 -14.56
N THR A 142 -8.52 -15.34 -15.28
CA THR A 142 -9.00 -15.95 -16.53
C THR A 142 -8.64 -15.07 -17.70
N GLY A 143 -8.04 -15.65 -18.75
CA GLY A 143 -7.65 -14.93 -19.95
C GLY A 143 -8.48 -15.39 -21.15
N PHE A 144 -8.88 -14.43 -21.98
CA PHE A 144 -9.55 -14.69 -23.25
C PHE A 144 -8.75 -14.06 -24.38
N GLU A 145 -8.62 -14.78 -25.49
CA GLU A 145 -8.06 -14.21 -26.71
C GLU A 145 -9.12 -13.36 -27.41
N CYS A 146 -8.74 -12.12 -27.73
CA CYS A 146 -9.65 -11.19 -28.40
C CYS A 146 -9.47 -11.29 -29.92
N THR A 147 -10.52 -11.70 -30.61
CA THR A 147 -10.54 -11.81 -32.11
C THR A 147 -10.56 -10.44 -32.77
N LYS A 148 -10.94 -9.37 -32.07
CA LYS A 148 -10.95 -8.00 -32.60
C LYS A 148 -9.77 -7.21 -32.03
N ASN A 149 -9.22 -6.31 -32.82
CA ASN A 149 -8.07 -5.50 -32.44
C ASN A 149 -8.48 -4.30 -31.53
N VAL A 150 -9.06 -4.60 -30.36
CA VAL A 150 -9.55 -3.61 -29.37
C VAL A 150 -8.77 -3.63 -28.08
N THR A 151 -7.75 -4.50 -27.97
CA THR A 151 -6.93 -4.63 -26.77
C THR A 151 -5.82 -3.58 -26.71
N ILE A 152 -5.26 -3.41 -25.52
CA ILE A 152 -4.09 -2.55 -25.30
C ILE A 152 -2.78 -3.13 -25.89
N HIS A 153 -2.82 -4.34 -26.44
CA HIS A 153 -1.64 -5.03 -27.00
C HIS A 153 -0.91 -4.18 -28.06
N LYS A 154 -1.65 -3.43 -28.89
CA LYS A 154 -1.04 -2.49 -29.85
C LYS A 154 -0.02 -1.54 -29.23
N ILE A 155 -0.25 -1.10 -27.99
CA ILE A 155 0.60 -0.13 -27.31
C ILE A 155 1.95 -0.75 -26.93
N THR A 156 2.06 -2.07 -26.92
CA THR A 156 3.33 -2.75 -26.62
C THR A 156 4.36 -2.62 -27.75
N GLN A 157 3.95 -2.22 -28.95
CA GLN A 157 4.85 -1.99 -30.08
C GLN A 157 5.72 -0.73 -29.86
N PRO A 158 7.00 -0.73 -30.24
CA PRO A 158 7.95 0.34 -29.92
C PRO A 158 7.49 1.76 -30.31
N HIS A 159 6.98 1.90 -31.55
CA HIS A 159 6.51 3.18 -32.06
C HIS A 159 5.25 3.69 -31.29
N GLN A 160 4.35 2.79 -30.89
CA GLN A 160 3.17 3.13 -30.10
C GLN A 160 3.54 3.51 -28.67
N LYS A 161 4.51 2.81 -28.06
CA LYS A 161 5.07 3.20 -26.74
C LYS A 161 5.67 4.60 -26.79
N LEU A 162 6.46 4.89 -27.82
CA LEU A 162 7.03 6.23 -28.00
C LEU A 162 5.94 7.29 -28.13
N TYR A 163 4.95 7.06 -29.00
CA TYR A 163 3.82 7.98 -29.15
C TYR A 163 3.04 8.17 -27.84
N ALA A 164 2.72 7.10 -27.13
CA ALA A 164 2.00 7.16 -25.87
C ALA A 164 2.81 7.93 -24.78
N GLY A 165 4.12 7.70 -24.74
CA GLY A 165 5.05 8.42 -23.85
C GLY A 165 5.11 9.91 -24.16
N LEU A 166 5.30 10.30 -25.41
CA LEU A 166 5.32 11.69 -25.86
C LEU A 166 3.99 12.39 -25.58
N LYS A 167 2.87 11.74 -25.91
CA LYS A 167 1.53 12.26 -25.62
C LYS A 167 1.36 12.54 -24.13
N TRP A 168 1.79 11.60 -23.27
CA TRP A 168 1.71 11.79 -21.83
C TRP A 168 2.63 12.89 -21.32
N LEU A 169 3.86 12.99 -21.83
CA LEU A 169 4.79 14.05 -21.45
C LEU A 169 4.21 15.44 -21.74
N LEU A 170 3.56 15.60 -22.91
CA LEU A 170 3.03 16.89 -23.35
C LEU A 170 1.67 17.21 -22.73
N THR A 171 0.81 16.22 -22.53
CA THR A 171 -0.60 16.47 -22.18
C THR A 171 -1.02 15.90 -20.83
N ARG A 172 -0.22 15.01 -20.22
CA ARG A 172 -0.57 14.23 -19.02
C ARG A 172 -1.84 13.40 -19.19
N LYS A 173 -2.17 13.03 -20.42
CA LYS A 173 -3.38 12.26 -20.79
C LYS A 173 -3.01 10.98 -21.57
N GLY A 174 -4.01 10.09 -21.72
CA GLY A 174 -3.87 8.85 -22.48
C GLY A 174 -3.53 7.66 -21.58
N ILE A 175 -3.20 6.54 -22.22
CA ILE A 175 -3.03 5.23 -21.54
C ILE A 175 -1.95 5.26 -20.45
N VAL A 176 -0.89 6.05 -20.63
CA VAL A 176 0.19 6.19 -19.62
C VAL A 176 -0.28 6.91 -18.36
N ALA A 177 -1.38 7.67 -18.44
CA ALA A 177 -1.99 8.35 -17.31
C ALA A 177 -2.97 7.46 -16.54
N SER A 178 -3.27 6.26 -17.06
CA SER A 178 -4.19 5.29 -16.47
C SER A 178 -3.42 4.15 -15.79
N ASN A 179 -4.01 3.56 -14.78
CA ASN A 179 -3.53 2.31 -14.17
C ASN A 179 -4.01 1.05 -14.92
N ILE A 180 -4.73 1.23 -16.05
CA ILE A 180 -5.34 0.20 -16.89
C ILE A 180 -6.58 -0.45 -16.25
N TRP A 181 -6.63 -0.60 -14.95
CA TRP A 181 -7.77 -1.13 -14.20
C TRP A 181 -8.77 -0.01 -13.95
N GLU A 182 -9.57 0.31 -14.96
CA GLU A 182 -10.49 1.45 -14.90
C GLU A 182 -11.91 1.08 -14.48
N MET A 183 -12.25 -0.21 -14.57
CA MET A 183 -13.57 -0.72 -14.27
C MET A 183 -13.48 -2.08 -13.59
N GLY A 184 -14.42 -2.35 -12.71
CA GLY A 184 -14.57 -3.62 -12.02
C GLY A 184 -16.01 -3.79 -11.55
N GLY A 185 -16.29 -4.92 -10.91
CA GLY A 185 -17.59 -5.23 -10.33
C GLY A 185 -17.44 -6.10 -9.09
N GLN A 186 -18.45 -6.04 -8.25
CA GLN A 186 -18.65 -6.91 -7.09
C GLN A 186 -20.05 -7.47 -7.11
#